data_486e834b26fe232aecb9586cd5646f0f
#
_entry.id   486e834b26fe232aecb9586cd5646f0f
#
_cell.length_a   1.000
_cell.length_b   1.000
_cell.length_c   1.000
_cell.angle_alpha   90.00
_cell.angle_beta   90.00
_cell.angle_gamma   90.00
#
_symmetry.space_group_name_H-M   'P 1'
#
loop_
_entity.id
_entity.type
_entity.pdbx_description
1 polymer ?
#
loop_
_entity_poly.entity_id
_entity_poly.type
_entity_poly.pdbx_seq_one_letter_code
_entity_poly.pdbx_strand_id
1 'polypeptide(L)'
;LDDDARYQSRRLERRFPGHPAGRLLPAAQLGASDAEVGLRAAGHSIKVIEATASSAADLGKVLQQLKTDRVAYWVLDLPEAQFAQAVQAAGSSALLFNASAGADALRGSQCAAMLFHSYPSQAMFSDALAQYLAARSWRNALVLQGPEAADQLQGQAWQRAAKRYGIKTVDTKAFKLSGDPRERDLSNTRLLTNDRNHDVVAVMDADGEFARTLPYATQQPRPVVGANGLVALAWHTQWERNGGPQVNRRFARLAQRPMVGQDWAAWVAVKSIAALVSDHSKAALPEQARLLRSGQVFVDGACMTQPQAPAE
;
A
#
# COMPACT_ATOMS: atom_id res chain seq x y z
N LEU A 1 2.89 -11.96 -9.79
CA LEU A 1 3.96 -12.92 -10.07
C LEU A 1 3.87 -14.07 -9.08
N ASP A 2 4.06 -15.32 -9.53
CA ASP A 2 4.00 -16.48 -8.64
C ASP A 2 5.22 -16.56 -7.70
N ASP A 3 6.37 -16.10 -8.19
CA ASP A 3 7.62 -16.00 -7.42
C ASP A 3 7.74 -14.75 -6.54
N ASP A 4 6.69 -13.96 -6.40
CA ASP A 4 6.70 -12.73 -5.61
C ASP A 4 6.99 -13.01 -4.13
N ALA A 5 8.11 -12.50 -3.65
CA ALA A 5 8.57 -12.71 -2.28
C ALA A 5 7.58 -12.24 -1.21
N ARG A 6 6.71 -11.28 -1.51
CA ARG A 6 5.68 -10.77 -0.58
C ARG A 6 4.66 -11.84 -0.18
N TYR A 7 4.46 -12.87 -1.04
CA TYR A 7 3.47 -13.93 -0.86
C TYR A 7 4.07 -15.28 -0.49
N GLN A 8 5.36 -15.35 -0.21
CA GLN A 8 5.97 -16.58 0.29
C GLN A 8 5.40 -16.96 1.66
N SER A 9 5.19 -18.26 1.90
CA SER A 9 4.54 -18.78 3.11
C SER A 9 5.13 -18.22 4.41
N ARG A 10 6.46 -18.16 4.50
CA ARG A 10 7.16 -17.58 5.65
C ARG A 10 6.77 -16.13 5.95
N ARG A 11 6.53 -15.31 4.91
CA ARG A 11 6.11 -13.92 5.04
C ARG A 11 4.65 -13.81 5.46
N LEU A 12 3.78 -14.61 4.84
CA LEU A 12 2.35 -14.65 5.16
C LEU A 12 2.07 -15.11 6.59
N GLU A 13 2.85 -16.06 7.10
CA GLU A 13 2.73 -16.57 8.48
C GLU A 13 3.11 -15.54 9.53
N ARG A 14 4.08 -14.68 9.26
CA ARG A 14 4.57 -13.67 10.22
C ARG A 14 3.62 -12.50 10.44
N ARG A 15 2.79 -12.16 9.48
CA ARG A 15 1.74 -11.13 9.54
C ARG A 15 2.18 -9.83 10.20
N PHE A 16 3.03 -9.05 9.52
CA PHE A 16 3.33 -7.70 10.02
C PHE A 16 2.24 -6.70 9.62
N PRO A 17 2.09 -5.59 10.38
CA PRO A 17 1.25 -4.48 9.97
C PRO A 17 1.67 -3.91 8.60
N GLY A 18 0.71 -3.74 7.69
CA GLY A 18 0.96 -3.17 6.36
C GLY A 18 1.42 -4.15 5.27
N HIS A 19 1.78 -5.40 5.63
CA HIS A 19 2.14 -6.42 4.64
C HIS A 19 0.91 -7.11 4.04
N PRO A 20 1.00 -7.61 2.79
CA PRO A 20 -0.06 -8.43 2.20
C PRO A 20 -0.33 -9.68 3.04
N ALA A 21 -1.61 -10.04 3.19
CA ALA A 21 -2.02 -11.26 3.88
C ALA A 21 -2.43 -12.39 2.91
N GLY A 22 -2.33 -12.15 1.61
CA GLY A 22 -2.65 -13.06 0.52
C GLY A 22 -2.89 -12.32 -0.79
N ARG A 23 -3.12 -13.05 -1.86
CA ARG A 23 -3.39 -12.52 -3.21
C ARG A 23 -4.68 -11.69 -3.24
N LEU A 24 -4.74 -10.72 -4.16
CA LEU A 24 -5.79 -9.70 -4.21
C LEU A 24 -7.06 -10.13 -4.97
N LEU A 25 -7.04 -11.27 -5.66
CA LEU A 25 -8.19 -11.75 -6.45
C LEU A 25 -9.51 -11.75 -5.67
N PRO A 26 -9.59 -12.25 -4.41
CA PRO A 26 -10.84 -12.21 -3.65
C PRO A 26 -11.38 -10.79 -3.43
N ALA A 27 -10.50 -9.81 -3.26
CA ALA A 27 -10.89 -8.41 -3.10
C ALA A 27 -11.45 -7.81 -4.41
N ALA A 28 -10.83 -8.12 -5.54
CA ALA A 28 -11.32 -7.71 -6.85
C ALA A 28 -12.69 -8.35 -7.17
N GLN A 29 -12.86 -9.63 -6.85
CA GLN A 29 -14.14 -10.35 -7.00
C GLN A 29 -15.23 -9.75 -6.11
N LEU A 30 -14.91 -9.41 -4.87
CA LEU A 30 -15.84 -8.73 -3.96
C LEU A 30 -16.26 -7.37 -4.54
N GLY A 31 -15.30 -6.58 -5.04
CA GLY A 31 -15.56 -5.28 -5.64
C GLY A 31 -16.49 -5.37 -6.85
N ALA A 32 -16.29 -6.36 -7.71
CA ALA A 32 -17.17 -6.62 -8.85
C ALA A 32 -18.58 -7.05 -8.43
N SER A 33 -18.69 -7.96 -7.44
CA SER A 33 -19.99 -8.38 -6.89
C SER A 33 -20.74 -7.21 -6.24
N ASP A 34 -20.05 -6.34 -5.52
CA ASP A 34 -20.65 -5.16 -4.89
C ASP A 34 -21.13 -4.10 -5.90
N ALA A 35 -20.58 -4.11 -7.11
CA ALA A 35 -20.98 -3.20 -8.17
C ALA A 35 -22.04 -3.80 -9.10
N GLU A 36 -22.32 -5.09 -9.03
CA GLU A 36 -23.11 -5.84 -10.01
C GLU A 36 -24.51 -5.26 -10.22
N VAL A 37 -25.22 -4.92 -9.15
CA VAL A 37 -26.60 -4.41 -9.25
C VAL A 37 -26.63 -3.07 -9.97
N GLY A 38 -25.73 -2.13 -9.60
CA GLY A 38 -25.64 -0.82 -10.25
C GLY A 38 -25.23 -0.92 -11.71
N LEU A 39 -24.25 -1.78 -12.02
CA LEU A 39 -23.82 -2.01 -13.40
C LEU A 39 -24.94 -2.59 -14.27
N ARG A 40 -25.69 -3.58 -13.77
CA ARG A 40 -26.84 -4.14 -14.50
C ARG A 40 -27.92 -3.10 -14.76
N ALA A 41 -28.21 -2.24 -13.79
CA ALA A 41 -29.16 -1.13 -13.97
C ALA A 41 -28.70 -0.14 -15.05
N ALA A 42 -27.38 0.05 -15.20
CA ALA A 42 -26.79 0.85 -16.27
C ALA A 42 -26.61 0.09 -17.60
N GLY A 43 -27.02 -1.17 -17.69
CA GLY A 43 -26.87 -2.02 -18.88
C GLY A 43 -25.46 -2.57 -19.10
N HIS A 44 -24.64 -2.65 -18.05
CA HIS A 44 -23.25 -3.07 -18.09
C HIS A 44 -22.96 -4.28 -17.19
N SER A 45 -21.80 -4.89 -17.38
CA SER A 45 -21.26 -5.94 -16.52
C SER A 45 -19.73 -5.87 -16.46
N ILE A 46 -19.13 -6.35 -15.38
CA ILE A 46 -17.69 -6.51 -15.22
C ILE A 46 -17.40 -7.99 -14.95
N LYS A 47 -16.41 -8.54 -15.65
CA LYS A 47 -15.83 -9.84 -15.38
C LYS A 47 -14.39 -9.67 -14.87
N VAL A 48 -14.08 -10.20 -13.69
CA VAL A 48 -12.72 -10.26 -13.19
C VAL A 48 -12.03 -11.48 -13.79
N ILE A 49 -10.86 -11.24 -14.41
CA ILE A 49 -10.00 -12.28 -14.99
C ILE A 49 -8.68 -12.22 -14.25
N GLU A 50 -8.27 -13.33 -13.66
CA GLU A 50 -6.94 -13.44 -13.08
C GLU A 50 -5.91 -13.73 -14.15
N ALA A 51 -4.81 -12.96 -14.15
CA ALA A 51 -3.65 -13.17 -15.01
C ALA A 51 -2.40 -13.24 -14.15
N THR A 52 -1.71 -14.36 -14.18
CA THR A 52 -0.48 -14.59 -13.41
C THR A 52 0.71 -14.85 -14.34
N ALA A 53 1.88 -14.40 -13.94
CA ALA A 53 3.15 -14.74 -14.58
C ALA A 53 3.98 -15.56 -13.59
N SER A 54 4.64 -16.60 -14.06
CA SER A 54 5.48 -17.46 -13.22
C SER A 54 6.66 -16.69 -12.62
N SER A 55 7.17 -15.71 -13.36
CA SER A 55 8.30 -14.86 -12.95
C SER A 55 8.23 -13.49 -13.62
N ALA A 56 9.11 -12.59 -13.21
CA ALA A 56 9.29 -11.29 -13.85
C ALA A 56 9.67 -11.43 -15.35
N ALA A 57 10.39 -12.48 -15.74
CA ALA A 57 10.76 -12.74 -17.12
C ALA A 57 9.55 -13.09 -18.01
N ASP A 58 8.55 -13.75 -17.45
CA ASP A 58 7.35 -14.15 -18.19
C ASP A 58 6.26 -13.07 -18.20
N LEU A 59 6.40 -12.04 -17.37
CA LEU A 59 5.40 -10.97 -17.24
C LEU A 59 5.07 -10.33 -18.59
N GLY A 60 6.07 -10.11 -19.44
CA GLY A 60 5.87 -9.51 -20.77
C GLY A 60 4.90 -10.28 -21.65
N LYS A 61 4.92 -11.62 -21.59
CA LYS A 61 4.00 -12.49 -22.35
C LYS A 61 2.56 -12.32 -21.87
N VAL A 62 2.38 -12.29 -20.54
CA VAL A 62 1.06 -12.12 -19.91
C VAL A 62 0.47 -10.75 -20.26
N LEU A 63 1.26 -9.68 -20.14
CA LEU A 63 0.83 -8.32 -20.47
C LEU A 63 0.47 -8.19 -21.96
N GLN A 64 1.23 -8.82 -22.86
CA GLN A 64 0.91 -8.83 -24.28
C GLN A 64 -0.38 -9.62 -24.57
N GLN A 65 -0.63 -10.71 -23.86
CA GLN A 65 -1.89 -11.45 -23.98
C GLN A 65 -3.08 -10.60 -23.56
N LEU A 66 -3.00 -9.93 -22.40
CA LEU A 66 -4.07 -9.00 -21.95
C LEU A 66 -4.38 -7.92 -22.98
N LYS A 67 -3.36 -7.41 -23.67
CA LYS A 67 -3.52 -6.43 -24.73
C LYS A 67 -4.21 -7.05 -25.98
N THR A 68 -3.81 -8.26 -26.36
CA THR A 68 -4.41 -9.01 -27.47
C THR A 68 -5.89 -9.30 -27.20
N ASP A 69 -6.22 -9.66 -25.96
CA ASP A 69 -7.58 -9.92 -25.49
C ASP A 69 -8.39 -8.63 -25.25
N ARG A 70 -7.78 -7.46 -25.52
CA ARG A 70 -8.40 -6.13 -25.36
C ARG A 70 -8.96 -5.87 -23.96
N VAL A 71 -8.26 -6.35 -22.94
CA VAL A 71 -8.61 -6.05 -21.53
C VAL A 71 -8.29 -4.58 -21.25
N ALA A 72 -9.33 -3.77 -21.06
CA ALA A 72 -9.21 -2.31 -20.96
C ALA A 72 -8.79 -1.79 -19.57
N TYR A 73 -8.95 -2.58 -18.50
CA TYR A 73 -8.67 -2.19 -17.13
C TYR A 73 -7.82 -3.25 -16.45
N TRP A 74 -6.66 -2.85 -15.91
CA TRP A 74 -5.74 -3.77 -15.23
C TRP A 74 -5.53 -3.33 -13.79
N VAL A 75 -5.91 -4.18 -12.84
CA VAL A 75 -5.57 -4.02 -11.42
C VAL A 75 -4.27 -4.74 -11.15
N LEU A 76 -3.24 -3.98 -10.80
CA LEU A 76 -1.88 -4.48 -10.71
C LEU A 76 -1.50 -4.81 -9.25
N ASP A 77 -1.14 -6.07 -9.06
CA ASP A 77 -0.47 -6.57 -7.86
C ASP A 77 0.95 -7.02 -8.25
N LEU A 78 1.83 -6.04 -8.35
CA LEU A 78 3.20 -6.21 -8.82
C LEU A 78 4.19 -5.56 -7.84
N PRO A 79 5.41 -6.10 -7.71
CA PRO A 79 6.52 -5.36 -7.15
C PRO A 79 6.83 -4.10 -7.96
N GLU A 80 7.40 -3.07 -7.31
CA GLU A 80 7.68 -1.77 -7.94
C GLU A 80 8.44 -1.87 -9.26
N ALA A 81 9.48 -2.71 -9.32
CA ALA A 81 10.36 -2.85 -10.49
C ALA A 81 9.63 -3.25 -11.78
N GLN A 82 8.46 -3.88 -11.68
CA GLN A 82 7.68 -4.35 -12.83
C GLN A 82 6.66 -3.32 -13.36
N PHE A 83 6.45 -2.21 -12.67
CA PHE A 83 5.47 -1.21 -13.11
C PHE A 83 5.83 -0.54 -14.44
N ALA A 84 7.11 -0.24 -14.65
CA ALA A 84 7.56 0.36 -15.92
C ALA A 84 7.21 -0.54 -17.13
N GLN A 85 7.41 -1.85 -16.99
CA GLN A 85 7.06 -2.82 -18.03
C GLN A 85 5.54 -2.88 -18.25
N ALA A 86 4.74 -2.87 -17.18
CA ALA A 86 3.28 -2.88 -17.29
C ALA A 86 2.75 -1.60 -17.98
N VAL A 87 3.28 -0.44 -17.60
CA VAL A 87 2.93 0.86 -18.20
C VAL A 87 3.29 0.89 -19.69
N GLN A 88 4.48 0.42 -20.05
CA GLN A 88 4.93 0.35 -21.46
C GLN A 88 4.04 -0.59 -22.28
N ALA A 89 3.72 -1.77 -21.75
CA ALA A 89 2.88 -2.74 -22.45
C ALA A 89 1.45 -2.22 -22.67
N ALA A 90 0.86 -1.57 -21.68
CA ALA A 90 -0.49 -1.00 -21.76
C ALA A 90 -0.56 0.18 -22.74
N GLY A 91 0.43 1.07 -22.71
CA GLY A 91 0.39 2.32 -23.49
C GLY A 91 -0.89 3.11 -23.23
N SER A 92 -1.68 3.38 -24.30
CA SER A 92 -3.00 4.01 -24.20
C SER A 92 -4.16 3.00 -24.29
N SER A 93 -3.88 1.71 -24.40
CA SER A 93 -4.89 0.67 -24.63
C SER A 93 -5.52 0.11 -23.35
N ALA A 94 -4.99 0.45 -22.16
CA ALA A 94 -5.57 0.07 -20.88
C ALA A 94 -5.35 1.14 -19.80
N LEU A 95 -6.30 1.24 -18.86
CA LEU A 95 -6.15 1.95 -17.59
C LEU A 95 -5.59 1.00 -16.54
N LEU A 96 -4.57 1.45 -15.84
CA LEU A 96 -3.83 0.70 -14.85
C LEU A 96 -4.16 1.20 -13.44
N PHE A 97 -4.38 0.28 -12.51
CA PHE A 97 -4.65 0.58 -11.11
C PHE A 97 -3.63 -0.13 -10.22
N ASN A 98 -2.75 0.62 -9.58
CA ASN A 98 -1.80 0.08 -8.60
C ASN A 98 -2.53 -0.18 -7.27
N ALA A 99 -2.62 -1.45 -6.88
CA ALA A 99 -3.29 -1.88 -5.66
C ALA A 99 -2.33 -2.35 -4.55
N SER A 100 -1.00 -2.38 -4.77
CA SER A 100 -0.10 -2.99 -3.79
C SER A 100 1.26 -2.33 -3.61
N ALA A 101 1.75 -1.56 -4.59
CA ALA A 101 3.08 -0.94 -4.51
C ALA A 101 3.00 0.46 -3.89
N GLY A 102 3.77 0.66 -2.81
CA GLY A 102 3.84 1.93 -2.07
C GLY A 102 4.99 2.84 -2.48
N ALA A 103 5.69 2.57 -3.58
CA ALA A 103 6.85 3.35 -4.00
C ALA A 103 6.46 4.78 -4.39
N ASP A 104 7.13 5.78 -3.80
CA ASP A 104 6.90 7.20 -4.08
C ASP A 104 7.25 7.55 -5.53
N ALA A 105 8.24 6.87 -6.13
CA ALA A 105 8.66 7.08 -7.50
C ALA A 105 7.52 6.90 -8.52
N LEU A 106 6.58 6.00 -8.27
CA LEU A 106 5.42 5.76 -9.15
C LEU A 106 4.48 6.97 -9.24
N ARG A 107 4.52 7.89 -8.27
CA ARG A 107 3.76 9.15 -8.27
C ARG A 107 4.63 10.36 -8.63
N GLY A 108 5.93 10.17 -8.76
CA GLY A 108 6.93 11.19 -9.09
C GLY A 108 7.59 10.91 -10.43
N SER A 109 8.87 10.51 -10.40
CA SER A 109 9.71 10.32 -11.59
C SER A 109 9.22 9.24 -12.55
N GLN A 110 8.42 8.27 -12.07
CA GLN A 110 7.84 7.19 -12.87
C GLN A 110 6.32 7.36 -13.07
N CYS A 111 5.80 8.57 -12.87
CA CYS A 111 4.38 8.86 -13.05
C CYS A 111 3.97 8.61 -14.50
N ALA A 112 2.84 7.93 -14.72
CA ALA A 112 2.30 7.64 -16.04
C ALA A 112 0.83 8.05 -16.15
N ALA A 113 0.47 8.60 -17.31
CA ALA A 113 -0.85 9.18 -17.54
C ALA A 113 -2.01 8.19 -17.43
N MET A 114 -1.77 6.90 -17.65
CA MET A 114 -2.77 5.84 -17.59
C MET A 114 -2.69 5.02 -16.29
N LEU A 115 -1.81 5.39 -15.34
CA LEU A 115 -1.61 4.70 -14.07
C LEU A 115 -2.27 5.47 -12.92
N PHE A 116 -3.15 4.80 -12.20
CA PHE A 116 -3.85 5.28 -11.02
C PHE A 116 -3.43 4.47 -9.80
N HIS A 117 -3.58 5.04 -8.61
CA HIS A 117 -3.12 4.40 -7.38
C HIS A 117 -4.25 4.37 -6.36
N SER A 118 -4.74 3.19 -6.07
CA SER A 118 -5.67 2.93 -4.97
C SER A 118 -4.96 2.58 -3.65
N TYR A 119 -3.67 2.22 -3.72
CA TYR A 119 -2.83 1.95 -2.55
C TYR A 119 -1.98 3.19 -2.22
N PRO A 120 -1.87 3.61 -0.95
CA PRO A 120 -1.07 4.78 -0.56
C PRO A 120 0.43 4.61 -0.82
N SER A 121 1.13 5.72 -1.03
CA SER A 121 2.59 5.71 -1.10
C SER A 121 3.24 5.70 0.29
N GLN A 122 4.55 5.39 0.33
CA GLN A 122 5.34 5.43 1.55
C GLN A 122 5.35 6.83 2.19
N ALA A 123 5.41 7.87 1.35
CA ALA A 123 5.31 9.26 1.82
C ALA A 123 3.96 9.52 2.50
N MET A 124 2.84 9.03 1.93
CA MET A 124 1.50 9.20 2.51
C MET A 124 1.36 8.48 3.86
N PHE A 125 1.92 7.29 4.01
CA PHE A 125 1.95 6.59 5.29
C PHE A 125 2.78 7.34 6.33
N SER A 126 3.95 7.85 5.94
CA SER A 126 4.82 8.63 6.82
C SER A 126 4.16 9.95 7.22
N ASP A 127 3.49 10.64 6.29
CA ASP A 127 2.75 11.87 6.58
C ASP A 127 1.60 11.62 7.55
N ALA A 128 0.80 10.57 7.34
CA ALA A 128 -0.30 10.23 8.24
C ALA A 128 0.19 9.93 9.67
N LEU A 129 1.29 9.17 9.78
CA LEU A 129 1.91 8.88 11.06
C LEU A 129 2.43 10.15 11.74
N ALA A 130 3.17 11.00 11.01
CA ALA A 130 3.73 12.24 11.53
C ALA A 130 2.63 13.22 11.97
N GLN A 131 1.53 13.35 11.22
CA GLN A 131 0.35 14.12 11.63
C GLN A 131 -0.22 13.64 12.95
N TYR A 132 -0.39 12.31 13.10
CA TYR A 132 -0.89 11.73 14.34
C TYR A 132 0.02 12.05 15.53
N LEU A 133 1.33 11.90 15.37
CA LEU A 133 2.30 12.18 16.44
C LEU A 133 2.30 13.66 16.79
N ALA A 134 2.25 14.56 15.80
CA ALA A 134 2.15 15.99 16.01
C ALA A 134 0.88 16.38 16.78
N ALA A 135 -0.26 15.78 16.45
CA ALA A 135 -1.53 15.98 17.17
C ALA A 135 -1.49 15.47 18.62
N ARG A 136 -0.64 14.49 18.93
CA ARG A 136 -0.38 14.00 20.28
C ARG A 136 0.69 14.78 21.03
N SER A 137 1.28 15.80 20.40
CA SER A 137 2.43 16.54 20.93
C SER A 137 3.68 15.68 21.16
N TRP A 138 3.81 14.56 20.49
CA TRP A 138 4.99 13.70 20.48
C TRP A 138 5.94 14.17 19.39
N ARG A 139 6.80 15.10 19.72
CA ARG A 139 7.59 15.85 18.74
C ARG A 139 9.08 15.48 18.71
N ASN A 140 9.53 14.58 19.57
CA ASN A 140 10.91 14.14 19.64
C ASN A 140 10.97 12.65 19.27
N ALA A 141 11.58 12.32 18.16
CA ALA A 141 11.71 10.95 17.67
C ALA A 141 13.15 10.46 17.74
N LEU A 142 13.37 9.32 18.37
CA LEU A 142 14.57 8.51 18.18
C LEU A 142 14.32 7.60 16.97
N VAL A 143 15.20 7.69 15.97
CA VAL A 143 15.05 6.90 14.74
C VAL A 143 15.96 5.67 14.79
N LEU A 144 15.40 4.50 14.54
CA LEU A 144 16.15 3.27 14.31
C LEU A 144 16.11 2.93 12.83
N GLN A 145 17.27 2.90 12.18
CA GLN A 145 17.40 2.76 10.74
C GLN A 145 18.01 1.40 10.38
N GLY A 146 17.26 0.62 9.59
CA GLY A 146 17.75 -0.64 9.03
C GLY A 146 18.71 -0.47 7.87
N PRO A 147 19.46 -1.52 7.52
CA PRO A 147 20.52 -1.47 6.51
C PRO A 147 20.02 -1.58 5.07
N GLU A 148 18.82 -2.13 4.86
CA GLU A 148 18.34 -2.47 3.53
C GLU A 148 17.92 -1.23 2.71
N ALA A 149 17.95 -1.33 1.39
CA ALA A 149 17.55 -0.22 0.51
C ALA A 149 16.09 0.22 0.75
N ALA A 150 15.20 -0.71 1.05
CA ALA A 150 13.80 -0.42 1.38
C ALA A 150 13.68 0.35 2.71
N ASP A 151 14.51 0.02 3.71
CA ASP A 151 14.58 0.74 4.98
C ASP A 151 15.05 2.18 4.78
N GLN A 152 16.02 2.38 3.89
CA GLN A 152 16.53 3.72 3.55
C GLN A 152 15.44 4.57 2.88
N LEU A 153 14.63 4.00 1.99
CA LEU A 153 13.49 4.68 1.39
C LEU A 153 12.42 5.06 2.42
N GLN A 154 12.12 4.17 3.37
CA GLN A 154 11.25 4.50 4.50
C GLN A 154 11.82 5.63 5.36
N GLY A 155 13.13 5.60 5.65
CA GLY A 155 13.82 6.64 6.39
C GLY A 155 13.75 8.01 5.70
N GLN A 156 13.92 8.05 4.38
CA GLN A 156 13.78 9.29 3.60
C GLN A 156 12.35 9.82 3.64
N ALA A 157 11.34 8.95 3.48
CA ALA A 157 9.93 9.34 3.59
C ALA A 157 9.62 9.88 4.99
N TRP A 158 10.10 9.20 6.04
CA TRP A 158 9.99 9.65 7.42
C TRP A 158 10.63 11.02 7.65
N GLN A 159 11.86 11.25 7.19
CA GLN A 159 12.56 12.52 7.34
C GLN A 159 11.79 13.68 6.71
N ARG A 160 11.22 13.48 5.51
CA ARG A 160 10.37 14.48 4.85
C ARG A 160 9.11 14.79 5.67
N ALA A 161 8.42 13.76 6.15
CA ALA A 161 7.23 13.89 6.97
C ALA A 161 7.55 14.55 8.33
N ALA A 162 8.60 14.11 9.00
CA ALA A 162 9.05 14.68 10.29
C ALA A 162 9.32 16.18 10.16
N LYS A 163 10.05 16.59 9.11
CA LYS A 163 10.31 18.01 8.81
C LYS A 163 9.00 18.78 8.56
N ARG A 164 8.10 18.21 7.76
CA ARG A 164 6.81 18.84 7.37
C ARG A 164 5.91 19.09 8.59
N TYR A 165 5.87 18.15 9.53
CA TYR A 165 4.96 18.20 10.68
C TYR A 165 5.64 18.62 12.00
N GLY A 166 6.87 19.13 11.93
CA GLY A 166 7.59 19.67 13.08
C GLY A 166 7.97 18.61 14.11
N ILE A 167 8.36 17.42 13.68
CA ILE A 167 8.91 16.36 14.52
C ILE A 167 10.43 16.44 14.43
N LYS A 168 11.08 16.58 15.58
CA LYS A 168 12.54 16.62 15.73
C LYS A 168 13.07 15.19 15.83
N THR A 169 13.99 14.81 14.95
CA THR A 169 14.83 13.63 15.16
C THR A 169 15.91 13.97 16.17
N VAL A 170 15.88 13.33 17.34
CA VAL A 170 16.84 13.58 18.41
C VAL A 170 18.14 12.82 18.20
N ASP A 171 18.04 11.61 17.64
CA ASP A 171 19.18 10.78 17.23
C ASP A 171 18.72 9.77 16.17
N THR A 172 19.68 9.25 15.40
CA THR A 172 19.46 8.17 14.44
C THR A 172 20.49 7.08 14.66
N LYS A 173 20.04 5.89 15.04
CA LYS A 173 20.89 4.73 15.32
C LYS A 173 20.63 3.64 14.28
N ALA A 174 21.71 3.09 13.75
CA ALA A 174 21.62 1.93 12.86
C ALA A 174 21.33 0.66 13.68
N PHE A 175 20.45 -0.19 13.18
CA PHE A 175 20.30 -1.56 13.67
C PHE A 175 20.68 -2.57 12.59
N LYS A 176 21.06 -3.77 13.01
CA LYS A 176 21.35 -4.88 12.11
C LYS A 176 21.08 -6.20 12.82
N LEU A 177 20.31 -7.08 12.18
CA LEU A 177 20.18 -8.46 12.62
C LEU A 177 21.34 -9.28 12.02
N SER A 178 22.28 -9.66 12.87
CA SER A 178 23.48 -10.38 12.47
C SER A 178 23.79 -11.51 13.44
N GLY A 179 24.32 -12.61 12.90
CA GLY A 179 24.90 -13.69 13.71
C GLY A 179 26.35 -13.42 14.16
N ASP A 180 26.97 -12.33 13.71
CA ASP A 180 28.34 -11.97 14.11
C ASP A 180 28.35 -11.42 15.55
N PRO A 181 29.11 -12.02 16.49
CA PRO A 181 29.23 -11.52 17.86
C PRO A 181 29.75 -10.10 17.96
N ARG A 182 30.52 -9.61 16.97
CA ARG A 182 31.05 -8.23 16.92
C ARG A 182 29.97 -7.20 16.66
N GLU A 183 28.86 -7.60 16.02
CA GLU A 183 27.72 -6.75 15.67
C GLU A 183 26.56 -6.86 16.67
N ARG A 184 26.76 -7.56 17.78
CA ARG A 184 25.72 -7.83 18.79
C ARG A 184 25.03 -6.56 19.31
N ASP A 185 25.75 -5.47 19.41
CA ASP A 185 25.21 -4.20 19.91
C ASP A 185 24.21 -3.59 18.92
N LEU A 186 24.33 -3.86 17.63
CA LEU A 186 23.41 -3.40 16.58
C LEU A 186 22.04 -4.11 16.62
N SER A 187 21.92 -5.22 17.33
CA SER A 187 20.64 -5.91 17.57
C SER A 187 20.11 -5.72 18.99
N ASN A 188 20.86 -5.02 19.87
CA ASN A 188 20.48 -4.81 21.26
C ASN A 188 19.47 -3.68 21.40
N THR A 189 18.19 -4.03 21.44
CA THR A 189 17.07 -3.07 21.50
C THR A 189 17.16 -2.13 22.72
N ARG A 190 17.62 -2.62 23.87
CA ARG A 190 17.79 -1.77 25.08
C ARG A 190 18.89 -0.74 24.89
N LEU A 191 20.02 -1.13 24.33
CA LEU A 191 21.13 -0.22 24.05
C LEU A 191 20.72 0.82 23.01
N LEU A 192 20.05 0.40 21.95
CA LEU A 192 19.58 1.30 20.89
C LEU A 192 18.54 2.30 21.39
N THR A 193 17.72 1.94 22.39
CA THR A 193 16.63 2.80 22.91
C THR A 193 16.93 3.40 24.30
N ASN A 194 18.19 3.50 24.71
CA ASN A 194 18.57 3.99 26.02
C ASN A 194 18.52 5.52 26.18
N ASP A 195 18.43 6.29 25.10
CA ASP A 195 18.25 7.74 25.14
C ASP A 195 16.96 8.10 25.91
N ARG A 196 17.00 9.20 26.70
CA ARG A 196 15.86 9.64 27.49
C ARG A 196 15.09 10.82 26.90
N ASN A 197 15.63 11.45 25.85
CA ASN A 197 15.13 12.72 25.33
C ASN A 197 14.18 12.55 24.13
N HIS A 198 13.52 11.38 23.98
CA HIS A 198 12.57 11.13 22.92
C HIS A 198 11.17 10.83 23.47
N ASP A 199 10.16 11.16 22.69
CA ASP A 199 8.75 10.85 22.96
C ASP A 199 8.35 9.51 22.31
N VAL A 200 8.95 9.18 21.17
CA VAL A 200 8.68 7.98 20.39
C VAL A 200 9.95 7.37 19.80
N VAL A 201 9.92 6.07 19.56
CA VAL A 201 10.94 5.35 18.80
C VAL A 201 10.38 5.06 17.40
N ALA A 202 10.90 5.72 16.38
CA ALA A 202 10.52 5.51 15.00
C ALA A 202 11.45 4.46 14.34
N VAL A 203 10.91 3.33 13.89
CA VAL A 203 11.68 2.22 13.33
C VAL A 203 11.43 2.08 11.84
N MET A 204 12.52 2.12 11.05
CA MET A 204 12.54 1.95 9.60
C MET A 204 13.06 0.56 9.29
N ASP A 205 12.14 -0.38 9.14
CA ASP A 205 12.38 -1.82 8.99
C ASP A 205 11.34 -2.38 8.01
N ALA A 206 11.69 -2.44 6.74
CA ALA A 206 10.76 -2.79 5.68
C ALA A 206 10.30 -4.24 5.74
N ASP A 207 11.13 -5.12 6.29
CA ASP A 207 10.77 -6.52 6.43
C ASP A 207 10.15 -6.86 7.80
N GLY A 208 10.20 -5.91 8.76
CA GLY A 208 9.54 -5.99 10.05
C GLY A 208 10.16 -7.00 11.03
N GLU A 209 11.31 -7.58 10.71
CA GLU A 209 11.91 -8.65 11.52
C GLU A 209 12.48 -8.10 12.83
N PHE A 210 13.25 -7.00 12.77
CA PHE A 210 13.78 -6.32 13.95
C PHE A 210 12.64 -5.65 14.74
N ALA A 211 11.75 -4.94 14.05
CA ALA A 211 10.65 -4.21 14.67
C ALA A 211 9.66 -5.11 15.42
N ARG A 212 9.60 -6.39 15.09
CA ARG A 212 8.60 -7.34 15.61
C ARG A 212 8.54 -7.40 17.12
N THR A 213 9.68 -7.38 17.79
CA THR A 213 9.78 -7.46 19.26
C THR A 213 10.03 -6.12 19.91
N LEU A 214 10.37 -5.09 19.15
CA LEU A 214 10.79 -3.79 19.64
C LEU A 214 9.80 -3.12 20.60
N PRO A 215 8.46 -3.14 20.38
CA PRO A 215 7.49 -2.53 21.30
C PRO A 215 7.53 -3.08 22.75
N TYR A 216 8.05 -4.30 22.90
CA TYR A 216 8.15 -4.99 24.20
C TYR A 216 9.55 -4.96 24.81
N ALA A 217 10.54 -4.42 24.08
CA ALA A 217 11.95 -4.54 24.43
C ALA A 217 12.69 -3.19 24.52
N THR A 218 11.98 -2.06 24.44
CA THR A 218 12.58 -0.74 24.59
C THR A 218 13.10 -0.52 26.02
N GLN A 219 14.22 0.22 26.18
CA GLN A 219 14.75 0.58 27.50
C GLN A 219 13.85 1.60 28.21
N GLN A 220 13.27 2.54 27.46
CA GLN A 220 12.32 3.53 27.97
C GLN A 220 10.91 3.11 27.56
N PRO A 221 9.88 3.30 28.42
CA PRO A 221 8.48 2.99 28.11
C PRO A 221 7.89 4.03 27.13
N ARG A 222 8.42 4.08 25.93
CA ARG A 222 8.01 5.00 24.86
C ARG A 222 7.29 4.25 23.74
N PRO A 223 6.29 4.84 23.08
CA PRO A 223 5.65 4.25 21.92
C PRO A 223 6.65 3.95 20.80
N VAL A 224 6.56 2.78 20.23
CA VAL A 224 7.23 2.41 18.96
C VAL A 224 6.30 2.73 17.82
N VAL A 225 6.82 3.32 16.75
CA VAL A 225 6.05 3.74 15.58
C VAL A 225 6.81 3.39 14.28
N GLY A 226 6.11 3.27 13.18
CA GLY A 226 6.72 3.02 11.86
C GLY A 226 6.48 1.59 11.37
N ALA A 227 7.44 0.69 11.45
CA ALA A 227 7.27 -0.68 10.97
C ALA A 227 6.42 -1.55 11.92
N ASN A 228 6.38 -1.23 13.22
CA ASN A 228 5.55 -1.91 14.21
C ASN A 228 5.09 -0.91 15.29
N GLY A 229 4.23 -1.37 16.22
CA GLY A 229 3.59 -0.52 17.22
C GLY A 229 2.49 0.32 16.59
N LEU A 230 2.64 1.64 16.57
CA LEU A 230 1.73 2.52 15.84
C LEU A 230 2.15 2.62 14.37
N VAL A 231 1.32 2.11 13.49
CA VAL A 231 1.57 2.04 12.05
C VAL A 231 0.41 2.70 11.31
N ALA A 232 0.71 3.54 10.33
CA ALA A 232 -0.30 4.02 9.40
C ALA A 232 -0.70 2.89 8.45
N LEU A 233 -1.98 2.63 8.31
CA LEU A 233 -2.53 1.56 7.48
C LEU A 233 -3.59 2.10 6.52
N ALA A 234 -3.64 1.57 5.30
CA ALA A 234 -4.71 1.89 4.34
C ALA A 234 -6.06 1.28 4.75
N TRP A 235 -6.05 0.21 5.53
CA TRP A 235 -7.24 -0.46 6.06
C TRP A 235 -6.95 -1.16 7.38
N HIS A 236 -7.92 -1.11 8.28
CA HIS A 236 -7.90 -1.89 9.53
C HIS A 236 -9.24 -2.59 9.75
N THR A 237 -9.21 -3.85 10.18
CA THR A 237 -10.40 -4.69 10.33
C THR A 237 -11.39 -4.19 11.38
N GLN A 238 -10.92 -3.39 12.35
CA GLN A 238 -11.75 -2.77 13.38
C GLN A 238 -12.29 -1.39 12.97
N TRP A 239 -12.19 -1.01 11.70
CA TRP A 239 -12.81 0.21 11.22
C TRP A 239 -14.33 0.07 11.19
N GLU A 240 -15.04 0.84 12.03
CA GLU A 240 -16.48 0.67 12.27
C GLU A 240 -17.37 1.63 11.47
N ARG A 241 -16.77 2.58 10.73
CA ARG A 241 -17.53 3.60 10.01
C ARG A 241 -17.77 3.22 8.55
N ASN A 242 -18.75 3.91 7.92
CA ASN A 242 -19.00 3.92 6.48
C ASN A 242 -19.09 2.51 5.84
N GLY A 243 -19.77 1.57 6.50
CA GLY A 243 -19.96 0.21 5.98
C GLY A 243 -18.72 -0.69 6.08
N GLY A 244 -17.64 -0.24 6.75
CA GLY A 244 -16.43 -1.02 6.93
C GLY A 244 -16.64 -2.44 7.50
N PRO A 245 -17.43 -2.62 8.57
CA PRO A 245 -17.71 -3.95 9.13
C PRO A 245 -18.39 -4.91 8.14
N GLN A 246 -19.27 -4.39 7.28
CA GLN A 246 -19.97 -5.20 6.27
C GLN A 246 -19.02 -5.70 5.19
N VAL A 247 -18.18 -4.81 4.65
CA VAL A 247 -17.17 -5.15 3.65
C VAL A 247 -16.19 -6.17 4.22
N ASN A 248 -15.67 -5.91 5.44
CA ASN A 248 -14.72 -6.79 6.09
C ASN A 248 -15.29 -8.20 6.33
N ARG A 249 -16.55 -8.32 6.80
CA ARG A 249 -17.19 -9.63 7.00
C ARG A 249 -17.39 -10.40 5.69
N ARG A 250 -17.80 -9.72 4.61
CA ARG A 250 -17.98 -10.36 3.30
C ARG A 250 -16.64 -10.82 2.73
N PHE A 251 -15.62 -9.95 2.83
CA PHE A 251 -14.27 -10.32 2.41
C PHE A 251 -13.73 -11.52 3.21
N ALA A 252 -13.85 -11.50 4.53
CA ALA A 252 -13.37 -12.60 5.37
C ALA A 252 -14.04 -13.94 5.07
N ARG A 253 -15.32 -13.93 4.70
CA ARG A 253 -16.02 -15.15 4.22
C ARG A 253 -15.47 -15.67 2.89
N LEU A 254 -15.18 -14.75 1.96
CA LEU A 254 -14.68 -15.10 0.62
C LEU A 254 -13.23 -15.56 0.65
N ALA A 255 -12.37 -14.80 1.34
CA ALA A 255 -10.93 -14.99 1.33
C ALA A 255 -10.40 -15.90 2.47
N GLN A 256 -11.26 -16.27 3.45
CA GLN A 256 -10.92 -17.04 4.66
C GLN A 256 -9.75 -16.42 5.46
N ARG A 257 -9.64 -15.10 5.39
CA ARG A 257 -8.65 -14.29 6.10
C ARG A 257 -9.14 -12.85 6.31
N PRO A 258 -8.56 -12.10 7.25
CA PRO A 258 -8.90 -10.68 7.40
C PRO A 258 -8.46 -9.86 6.19
N MET A 259 -9.20 -8.78 5.91
CA MET A 259 -8.89 -7.79 4.88
C MET A 259 -7.71 -6.92 5.33
N VAL A 260 -6.77 -6.63 4.43
CA VAL A 260 -5.65 -5.72 4.66
C VAL A 260 -5.65 -4.57 3.64
N GLY A 261 -4.72 -3.63 3.78
CA GLY A 261 -4.68 -2.42 2.97
C GLY A 261 -4.63 -2.65 1.46
N GLN A 262 -3.90 -3.66 1.02
CA GLN A 262 -3.80 -4.02 -0.39
C GLN A 262 -5.11 -4.60 -0.93
N ASP A 263 -5.82 -5.40 -0.12
CA ASP A 263 -7.15 -5.89 -0.49
C ASP A 263 -8.14 -4.75 -0.64
N TRP A 264 -8.14 -3.83 0.33
CA TRP A 264 -8.94 -2.61 0.25
C TRP A 264 -8.66 -1.84 -1.04
N ALA A 265 -7.37 -1.66 -1.38
CA ALA A 265 -6.96 -0.97 -2.58
C ALA A 265 -7.45 -1.67 -3.87
N ALA A 266 -7.40 -3.00 -3.93
CA ALA A 266 -7.92 -3.76 -5.07
C ALA A 266 -9.44 -3.64 -5.19
N TRP A 267 -10.16 -3.73 -4.06
CA TRP A 267 -11.61 -3.51 -4.01
C TRP A 267 -11.98 -2.10 -4.50
N VAL A 268 -11.27 -1.05 -4.03
CA VAL A 268 -11.44 0.34 -4.46
C VAL A 268 -11.17 0.51 -5.95
N ALA A 269 -10.09 -0.10 -6.47
CA ALA A 269 -9.78 -0.05 -7.90
C ALA A 269 -10.92 -0.59 -8.75
N VAL A 270 -11.48 -1.76 -8.39
CA VAL A 270 -12.60 -2.36 -9.12
C VAL A 270 -13.88 -1.51 -8.99
N LYS A 271 -14.15 -0.94 -7.83
CA LYS A 271 -15.29 0.00 -7.65
C LYS A 271 -15.11 1.26 -8.52
N SER A 272 -13.89 1.78 -8.64
CA SER A 272 -13.60 2.92 -9.53
C SER A 272 -13.81 2.57 -11.01
N ILE A 273 -13.39 1.38 -11.43
CA ILE A 273 -13.65 0.86 -12.77
C ILE A 273 -15.15 0.72 -13.00
N ALA A 274 -15.88 0.21 -12.01
CA ALA A 274 -17.34 0.05 -12.13
C ALA A 274 -18.06 1.41 -12.31
N ALA A 275 -17.65 2.42 -11.57
CA ALA A 275 -18.18 3.79 -11.72
C ALA A 275 -17.87 4.36 -13.10
N LEU A 276 -16.64 4.18 -13.61
CA LEU A 276 -16.28 4.57 -14.98
C LEU A 276 -17.13 3.88 -16.03
N VAL A 277 -17.33 2.57 -15.89
CA VAL A 277 -18.14 1.78 -16.86
C VAL A 277 -19.61 2.17 -16.78
N SER A 278 -20.14 2.40 -15.57
CA SER A 278 -21.53 2.83 -15.38
C SER A 278 -21.81 4.18 -16.07
N ASP A 279 -20.97 5.17 -15.80
CA ASP A 279 -21.29 6.55 -16.13
C ASP A 279 -20.62 7.04 -17.42
N HIS A 280 -19.50 6.42 -17.80
CA HIS A 280 -18.62 6.90 -18.87
C HIS A 280 -18.15 5.81 -19.84
N SER A 281 -18.92 4.73 -20.01
CA SER A 281 -18.57 3.59 -20.88
C SER A 281 -18.29 3.96 -22.34
N LYS A 282 -18.91 5.03 -22.83
CA LYS A 282 -18.73 5.52 -24.21
C LYS A 282 -17.49 6.40 -24.40
N ALA A 283 -16.89 6.88 -23.33
CA ALA A 283 -15.69 7.70 -23.39
C ALA A 283 -14.47 6.84 -23.73
N ALA A 284 -13.57 7.34 -24.55
CA ALA A 284 -12.29 6.68 -24.83
C ALA A 284 -11.44 6.61 -23.54
N LEU A 285 -10.54 5.63 -23.41
CA LEU A 285 -9.73 5.41 -22.21
C LEU A 285 -8.92 6.65 -21.77
N PRO A 286 -8.30 7.45 -22.67
CA PRO A 286 -7.64 8.69 -22.26
C PRO A 286 -8.59 9.71 -21.64
N GLU A 287 -9.84 9.79 -22.12
CA GLU A 287 -10.85 10.65 -21.53
C GLU A 287 -11.34 10.13 -20.18
N GLN A 288 -11.53 8.83 -20.04
CA GLN A 288 -11.81 8.21 -18.73
C GLN A 288 -10.68 8.48 -17.73
N ALA A 289 -9.41 8.44 -18.18
CA ALA A 289 -8.26 8.82 -17.36
C ALA A 289 -8.32 10.30 -16.91
N ARG A 290 -8.76 11.19 -17.79
CA ARG A 290 -8.96 12.60 -17.47
C ARG A 290 -10.06 12.79 -16.41
N LEU A 291 -11.18 12.09 -16.56
CA LEU A 291 -12.31 12.13 -15.63
C LEU A 291 -11.91 11.64 -14.22
N LEU A 292 -11.15 10.55 -14.14
CA LEU A 292 -10.59 10.07 -12.87
C LEU A 292 -9.73 11.12 -12.17
N ARG A 293 -8.84 11.81 -12.93
CA ARG A 293 -7.95 12.84 -12.36
C ARG A 293 -8.68 14.11 -11.93
N SER A 294 -9.72 14.49 -12.67
CA SER A 294 -10.49 15.72 -12.37
C SER A 294 -11.45 15.57 -11.19
N GLY A 295 -11.56 14.39 -10.62
CA GLY A 295 -12.50 14.13 -9.54
C GLY A 295 -13.96 14.05 -9.95
N GLN A 296 -14.24 13.85 -11.21
CA GLN A 296 -15.60 13.73 -11.75
C GLN A 296 -16.18 12.31 -11.66
N VAL A 297 -15.39 11.34 -11.19
CA VAL A 297 -15.84 9.98 -10.97
C VAL A 297 -16.10 9.76 -9.48
N PHE A 298 -17.36 9.54 -9.12
CA PHE A 298 -17.75 9.24 -7.76
C PHE A 298 -17.80 7.73 -7.56
N VAL A 299 -17.15 7.25 -6.52
CA VAL A 299 -17.16 5.84 -6.16
C VAL A 299 -18.04 5.66 -4.94
N ASP A 300 -19.19 5.03 -5.10
CA ASP A 300 -20.03 4.62 -3.97
C ASP A 300 -19.37 3.47 -3.22
N GLY A 301 -19.08 3.70 -1.96
CA GLY A 301 -18.44 2.70 -1.13
C GLY A 301 -18.08 3.21 0.26
N ALA A 302 -17.91 2.29 1.18
CA ALA A 302 -17.50 2.56 2.53
C ALA A 302 -16.19 3.37 2.55
N CYS A 303 -16.21 4.62 2.96
CA CYS A 303 -15.04 5.50 3.13
C CYS A 303 -14.43 6.13 1.88
N MET A 304 -15.14 6.30 0.81
CA MET A 304 -14.59 7.07 -0.30
C MET A 304 -14.81 8.56 -0.06
N THR A 305 -13.81 9.22 0.45
CA THR A 305 -13.68 10.66 0.37
C THR A 305 -12.88 10.99 -0.88
N GLN A 306 -13.35 11.97 -1.61
CA GLN A 306 -12.76 12.74 -2.71
C GLN A 306 -11.50 12.18 -3.38
N PRO A 307 -11.41 12.23 -4.71
CA PRO A 307 -10.16 12.00 -5.42
C PRO A 307 -9.11 12.98 -4.88
N GLN A 308 -7.95 12.46 -4.56
CA GLN A 308 -6.84 13.30 -4.16
C GLN A 308 -6.47 14.20 -5.34
N ALA A 309 -6.58 15.51 -5.12
CA ALA A 309 -6.00 16.47 -6.03
C ALA A 309 -4.51 16.14 -6.25
N PRO A 310 -3.97 16.32 -7.47
CA PRO A 310 -2.54 16.18 -7.68
C PRO A 310 -1.82 17.08 -6.67
N ALA A 311 -0.82 16.54 -6.01
CA ALA A 311 0.07 17.32 -5.17
C ALA A 311 0.76 18.34 -6.09
N GLU A 312 0.52 19.64 -5.85
CA GLU A 312 1.29 20.73 -6.41
C GLU A 312 2.74 20.67 -5.91
#